data_15ef6d6844402444e6ab939f5228a224
#
_entry.id   15ef6d6844402444e6ab939f5228a224
#
_cell.length_a   1.000
_cell.length_b   1.000
_cell.length_c   1.000
_cell.angle_alpha   90.00
_cell.angle_beta   90.00
_cell.angle_gamma   90.00
#
_symmetry.space_group_name_H-M   'P 1'
#
loop_
_entity.id
_entity.type
_entity.pdbx_description
1 polymer ?
#
loop_
_entity_poly.entity_id
_entity_poly.type
_entity_poly.pdbx_seq_one_letter_code
_entity_poly.pdbx_strand_id
1 'polypeptide(L)'
;YHAPAGAAHLVGFVLVNSRTLRDALTLFQRYASLVVDGASWELTEDADEARFGFVQPDLQSGASRFATELLLGYVASRLNTHFFGPDARIRTLCLSGPRPADACDLQEFMGMPLEWGAARNELVFDRKALDVGQRHSDPWVCQMMCEKAERLLGERQSEDRLRLRVKDSFKY
;
A
#
# COMPACT_ATOMS: atom_id res chain seq x y z
N TYR A 1 18.23 -0.12 -4.72
CA TYR A 1 17.34 -0.67 -5.77
C TYR A 1 16.55 0.47 -6.42
N HIS A 2 16.50 0.54 -7.73
CA HIS A 2 15.57 1.39 -8.43
C HIS A 2 14.37 0.53 -8.84
N ALA A 3 13.18 0.86 -8.34
CA ALA A 3 11.95 0.27 -8.84
C ALA A 3 11.90 0.43 -10.37
N PRO A 4 11.46 -0.58 -11.13
CA PRO A 4 11.30 -0.45 -12.57
C PRO A 4 10.44 0.76 -12.90
N ALA A 5 10.83 1.54 -13.90
CA ALA A 5 10.04 2.68 -14.34
C ALA A 5 8.60 2.21 -14.64
N GLY A 6 7.61 2.82 -13.98
CA GLY A 6 6.21 2.45 -14.15
C GLY A 6 5.66 1.38 -13.20
N ALA A 7 6.46 0.78 -12.30
CA ALA A 7 5.97 -0.22 -11.35
C ALA A 7 4.84 0.32 -10.45
N ALA A 8 4.96 1.56 -9.97
CA ALA A 8 3.91 2.21 -9.18
C ALA A 8 2.60 2.37 -9.99
N HIS A 9 2.69 2.73 -11.27
CA HIS A 9 1.53 2.80 -12.15
C HIS A 9 0.92 1.42 -12.38
N LEU A 10 1.75 0.40 -12.61
CA LEU A 10 1.28 -0.98 -12.79
C LEU A 10 0.48 -1.47 -11.58
N VAL A 11 1.02 -1.31 -10.37
CA VAL A 11 0.33 -1.68 -9.13
C VAL A 11 -0.94 -0.83 -8.93
N GLY A 12 -0.88 0.46 -9.26
CA GLY A 12 -2.06 1.33 -9.27
C GLY A 12 -3.16 0.84 -10.23
N PHE A 13 -2.81 0.38 -11.42
CA PHE A 13 -3.77 -0.22 -12.38
C PHE A 13 -4.36 -1.53 -11.87
N VAL A 14 -3.58 -2.38 -11.21
CA VAL A 14 -4.11 -3.59 -10.56
C VAL A 14 -5.18 -3.21 -9.53
N LEU A 15 -4.88 -2.24 -8.66
CA LEU A 15 -5.82 -1.77 -7.64
C LEU A 15 -7.14 -1.31 -8.27
N VAL A 16 -7.08 -0.38 -9.22
CA VAL A 16 -8.28 0.25 -9.77
C VAL A 16 -9.10 -0.66 -10.70
N ASN A 17 -8.57 -1.80 -11.11
CA ASN A 17 -9.29 -2.78 -11.94
C ASN A 17 -9.68 -4.04 -11.15
N SER A 18 -9.38 -4.12 -9.85
CA SER A 18 -9.81 -5.21 -8.98
C SER A 18 -11.31 -5.17 -8.75
N ARG A 19 -11.94 -6.34 -8.59
CA ARG A 19 -13.40 -6.45 -8.48
C ARG A 19 -13.93 -5.88 -7.16
N THR A 20 -13.23 -6.15 -6.06
CA THR A 20 -13.59 -5.71 -4.72
C THR A 20 -12.39 -5.03 -4.07
N LEU A 21 -12.65 -4.28 -2.99
CA LEU A 21 -11.57 -3.72 -2.18
C LEU A 21 -10.67 -4.82 -1.59
N ARG A 22 -11.26 -5.94 -1.17
CA ARG A 22 -10.51 -7.11 -0.68
C ARG A 22 -9.51 -7.61 -1.71
N ASP A 23 -9.97 -7.83 -2.95
CA ASP A 23 -9.10 -8.27 -4.05
C ASP A 23 -7.97 -7.26 -4.28
N ALA A 24 -8.31 -5.97 -4.31
CA ALA A 24 -7.34 -4.90 -4.51
C ALA A 24 -6.24 -4.89 -3.44
N LEU A 25 -6.61 -4.95 -2.16
CA LEU A 25 -5.66 -4.94 -1.06
C LEU A 25 -4.79 -6.21 -1.03
N THR A 26 -5.38 -7.37 -1.33
CA THR A 26 -4.65 -8.64 -1.42
C THR A 26 -3.61 -8.60 -2.55
N LEU A 27 -3.98 -8.10 -3.72
CA LEU A 27 -3.06 -7.94 -4.83
C LEU A 27 -2.00 -6.86 -4.55
N PHE A 28 -2.38 -5.78 -3.86
CA PHE A 28 -1.42 -4.78 -3.43
C PHE A 28 -0.37 -5.37 -2.48
N GLN A 29 -0.77 -6.14 -1.47
CA GLN A 29 0.17 -6.84 -0.58
C GLN A 29 1.19 -7.66 -1.39
N ARG A 30 0.71 -8.38 -2.40
CA ARG A 30 1.55 -9.22 -3.26
C ARG A 30 2.58 -8.42 -4.07
N TYR A 31 2.18 -7.28 -4.62
CA TYR A 31 2.99 -6.51 -5.56
C TYR A 31 3.65 -5.26 -4.97
N ALA A 32 3.38 -4.92 -3.72
CA ALA A 32 3.90 -3.71 -3.09
C ALA A 32 5.43 -3.63 -3.11
N SER A 33 6.11 -4.77 -3.01
CA SER A 33 7.56 -4.84 -3.10
C SER A 33 8.13 -4.36 -4.45
N LEU A 34 7.34 -4.34 -5.51
CA LEU A 34 7.75 -3.74 -6.79
C LEU A 34 7.85 -2.21 -6.72
N VAL A 35 7.14 -1.59 -5.78
CA VAL A 35 7.07 -0.13 -5.61
C VAL A 35 8.03 0.35 -4.53
N VAL A 36 8.01 -0.32 -3.37
CA VAL A 36 8.81 0.04 -2.19
C VAL A 36 9.57 -1.17 -1.70
N ASP A 37 10.89 -1.04 -1.65
CA ASP A 37 11.77 -2.10 -1.19
C ASP A 37 11.69 -2.28 0.32
N GLY A 38 11.66 -3.54 0.77
CA GLY A 38 11.64 -3.88 2.20
C GLY A 38 10.34 -3.54 2.93
N ALA A 39 9.31 -3.03 2.23
CA ALA A 39 8.01 -2.75 2.81
C ALA A 39 7.10 -3.98 2.72
N SER A 40 6.41 -4.27 3.81
CA SER A 40 5.33 -5.25 3.82
C SER A 40 4.00 -4.60 4.21
N TRP A 41 2.93 -5.14 3.67
CA TRP A 41 1.57 -4.69 3.95
C TRP A 41 0.78 -5.85 4.51
N GLU A 42 -0.10 -5.55 5.44
CA GLU A 42 -0.91 -6.54 6.12
C GLU A 42 -2.36 -6.06 6.17
N LEU A 43 -3.27 -6.93 5.75
CA LEU A 43 -4.71 -6.75 5.93
C LEU A 43 -5.13 -7.60 7.13
N THR A 44 -5.67 -6.96 8.15
CA THR A 44 -6.27 -7.61 9.31
C THR A 44 -7.74 -7.26 9.42
N GLU A 45 -8.55 -8.18 9.91
CA GLU A 45 -9.99 -8.03 10.03
C GLU A 45 -10.46 -8.50 11.41
N ASP A 46 -11.38 -7.76 11.97
CA ASP A 46 -12.19 -8.21 13.10
C ASP A 46 -13.70 -8.17 12.73
N ALA A 47 -14.59 -8.19 13.72
CA ALA A 47 -16.04 -8.25 13.47
C ALA A 47 -16.56 -7.02 12.70
N ASP A 48 -16.06 -5.83 13.00
CA ASP A 48 -16.61 -4.55 12.54
C ASP A 48 -15.63 -3.71 11.73
N GLU A 49 -14.34 -3.94 11.90
CA GLU A 49 -13.28 -3.14 11.29
C GLU A 49 -12.34 -3.99 10.42
N ALA A 50 -11.77 -3.34 9.44
CA ALA A 50 -10.62 -3.83 8.69
C ALA A 50 -9.50 -2.79 8.78
N ARG A 51 -8.26 -3.29 8.86
CA ARG A 51 -7.05 -2.49 9.00
C ARG A 51 -6.07 -2.90 7.93
N PHE A 52 -5.57 -1.93 7.19
CA PHE A 52 -4.56 -2.16 6.18
C PHE A 52 -3.28 -1.43 6.57
N GLY A 53 -2.38 -2.19 7.15
CA GLY A 53 -1.17 -1.69 7.78
C GLY A 53 0.06 -1.79 6.90
N PHE A 54 0.98 -0.84 7.10
CA PHE A 54 2.28 -0.77 6.47
C PHE A 54 3.37 -1.05 7.51
N VAL A 55 4.18 -2.06 7.25
CA VAL A 55 5.30 -2.44 8.12
C VAL A 55 6.61 -2.21 7.37
N GLN A 56 7.39 -1.28 7.86
CA GLN A 56 8.75 -1.05 7.37
C GLN A 56 9.74 -1.30 8.51
N PRO A 57 10.74 -2.16 8.32
CA PRO A 57 11.65 -2.56 9.41
C PRO A 57 12.51 -1.43 9.99
N ASP A 58 12.70 -0.33 9.27
CA ASP A 58 13.68 0.71 9.63
C ASP A 58 13.15 2.13 9.44
N LEU A 59 12.14 2.50 10.24
CA LEU A 59 11.46 3.81 10.19
C LEU A 59 12.11 4.92 11.02
N GLN A 60 13.36 4.74 11.44
CA GLN A 60 14.01 5.68 12.38
C GLN A 60 14.49 7.00 11.75
N SER A 61 14.51 7.14 10.42
CA SER A 61 14.89 8.39 9.76
C SER A 61 13.68 9.27 9.40
N GLY A 62 13.81 10.58 9.53
CA GLY A 62 12.75 11.52 9.16
C GLY A 62 12.33 11.42 7.68
N ALA A 63 13.26 11.07 6.78
CA ALA A 63 12.97 10.81 5.37
C ALA A 63 12.07 9.57 5.17
N SER A 64 12.29 8.53 5.96
CA SER A 64 11.48 7.30 5.98
C SER A 64 10.05 7.58 6.44
N ARG A 65 9.89 8.45 7.45
CA ARG A 65 8.58 8.87 7.96
C ARG A 65 7.78 9.59 6.89
N PHE A 66 8.36 10.63 6.27
CA PHE A 66 7.69 11.40 5.21
C PHE A 66 7.27 10.50 4.04
N ALA A 67 8.15 9.57 3.61
CA ALA A 67 7.83 8.62 2.56
C ALA A 67 6.64 7.70 2.94
N THR A 68 6.57 7.27 4.20
CA THR A 68 5.45 6.46 4.71
C THR A 68 4.14 7.24 4.72
N GLU A 69 4.14 8.46 5.23
CA GLU A 69 2.97 9.34 5.27
C GLU A 69 2.46 9.62 3.85
N LEU A 70 3.38 9.93 2.91
CA LEU A 70 3.05 10.15 1.51
C LEU A 70 2.47 8.91 0.84
N LEU A 71 3.06 7.73 1.08
CA LEU A 71 2.60 6.47 0.49
C LEU A 71 1.23 6.08 1.01
N LEU A 72 1.00 6.17 2.32
CA LEU A 72 -0.31 5.91 2.92
C LEU A 72 -1.37 6.89 2.42
N GLY A 73 -1.03 8.18 2.34
CA GLY A 73 -1.92 9.19 1.77
C GLY A 73 -2.27 8.91 0.31
N TYR A 74 -1.29 8.48 -0.49
CA TYR A 74 -1.52 8.06 -1.87
C TYR A 74 -2.46 6.86 -1.95
N VAL A 75 -2.21 5.81 -1.16
CA VAL A 75 -3.09 4.62 -1.12
C VAL A 75 -4.49 5.02 -0.67
N ALA A 76 -4.62 5.79 0.41
CA ALA A 76 -5.90 6.27 0.92
C ALA A 76 -6.70 7.05 -0.14
N SER A 77 -6.03 7.97 -0.84
CA SER A 77 -6.64 8.75 -1.92
C SER A 77 -7.17 7.85 -3.05
N ARG A 78 -6.38 6.83 -3.44
CA ARG A 78 -6.81 5.87 -4.46
C ARG A 78 -8.01 5.04 -4.02
N LEU A 79 -8.00 4.57 -2.79
CA LEU A 79 -9.14 3.82 -2.23
C LEU A 79 -10.40 4.67 -2.16
N ASN A 80 -10.30 5.90 -1.68
CA ASN A 80 -11.42 6.83 -1.62
C ASN A 80 -12.01 7.13 -3.01
N THR A 81 -11.17 7.30 -4.02
CA THR A 81 -11.61 7.64 -5.37
C THR A 81 -12.30 6.46 -6.06
N HIS A 82 -11.83 5.23 -5.84
CA HIS A 82 -12.23 4.09 -6.66
C HIS A 82 -13.17 3.11 -5.96
N PHE A 83 -13.11 2.98 -4.63
CA PHE A 83 -13.87 1.98 -3.89
C PHE A 83 -14.90 2.57 -2.93
N PHE A 84 -14.62 3.76 -2.39
CA PHE A 84 -15.52 4.35 -1.41
C PHE A 84 -16.50 5.32 -2.08
N GLY A 85 -17.71 5.30 -1.58
CA GLY A 85 -18.78 6.23 -1.95
C GLY A 85 -19.15 7.12 -0.76
N PRO A 86 -20.31 7.78 -0.83
CA PRO A 86 -20.79 8.63 0.27
C PRO A 86 -20.94 7.89 1.61
N ASP A 87 -21.25 6.58 1.55
CA ASP A 87 -21.60 5.76 2.71
C ASP A 87 -20.46 4.86 3.19
N ALA A 88 -19.33 4.81 2.47
CA ALA A 88 -18.19 4.01 2.85
C ALA A 88 -16.91 4.86 2.72
N ARG A 89 -16.20 5.07 3.82
CA ARG A 89 -15.00 5.92 3.87
C ARG A 89 -13.92 5.25 4.73
N ILE A 90 -12.69 5.68 4.50
CA ILE A 90 -11.63 5.46 5.47
C ILE A 90 -12.04 6.20 6.74
N ARG A 91 -12.15 5.47 7.86
CA ARG A 91 -12.49 6.04 9.16
C ARG A 91 -11.37 6.89 9.71
N THR A 92 -10.15 6.34 9.63
CA THR A 92 -8.96 6.98 10.20
C THR A 92 -7.72 6.51 9.47
N LEU A 93 -6.77 7.41 9.29
CA LEU A 93 -5.40 7.10 8.95
C LEU A 93 -4.56 7.21 10.23
N CYS A 94 -4.08 6.08 10.72
CA CYS A 94 -3.21 6.00 11.90
C CYS A 94 -1.75 6.15 11.46
N LEU A 95 -1.02 7.01 12.15
CA LEU A 95 0.39 7.28 11.91
C LEU A 95 1.19 7.13 13.22
N SER A 96 2.24 6.33 13.19
CA SER A 96 3.07 6.04 14.37
C SER A 96 3.95 7.22 14.81
N GLY A 97 4.16 8.22 13.94
CA GLY A 97 4.94 9.40 14.25
C GLY A 97 4.24 10.39 15.18
N PRO A 98 4.99 11.28 15.85
CA PRO A 98 4.42 12.37 16.63
C PRO A 98 3.69 13.36 15.72
N ARG A 99 2.66 14.01 16.27
CA ARG A 99 1.88 15.03 15.55
C ARG A 99 2.78 16.20 15.12
N PRO A 100 2.86 16.52 13.81
CA PRO A 100 3.61 17.69 13.35
C PRO A 100 2.87 19.01 13.65
N ALA A 101 3.58 20.13 13.56
CA ALA A 101 3.00 21.45 13.82
C ALA A 101 1.89 21.82 12.82
N ASP A 102 2.04 21.38 11.58
CA ASP A 102 1.13 21.59 10.44
C ASP A 102 0.10 20.46 10.25
N ALA A 103 -0.15 19.67 11.30
CA ALA A 103 -1.05 18.52 11.25
C ALA A 103 -2.48 18.86 10.80
N CYS A 104 -2.95 20.08 11.07
CA CYS A 104 -4.29 20.51 10.65
C CYS A 104 -4.37 20.64 9.12
N ASP A 105 -3.35 21.23 8.50
CA ASP A 105 -3.26 21.39 7.05
C ASP A 105 -3.19 20.03 6.36
N LEU A 106 -2.43 19.09 6.93
CA LEU A 106 -2.33 17.74 6.41
C LEU A 106 -3.67 16.98 6.51
N GLN A 107 -4.40 17.12 7.62
CA GLN A 107 -5.71 16.48 7.77
C GLN A 107 -6.73 17.05 6.78
N GLU A 108 -6.73 18.37 6.57
CA GLU A 108 -7.59 19.01 5.56
C GLU A 108 -7.23 18.54 4.15
N PHE A 109 -5.94 18.50 3.82
CA PHE A 109 -5.45 18.00 2.54
C PHE A 109 -5.84 16.53 2.28
N MET A 110 -5.72 15.67 3.28
CA MET A 110 -6.07 14.25 3.18
C MET A 110 -7.57 14.01 3.12
N GLY A 111 -8.38 14.94 3.63
CA GLY A 111 -9.85 14.83 3.66
C GLY A 111 -10.37 13.70 4.55
N MET A 112 -9.58 13.24 5.53
CA MET A 112 -9.93 12.17 6.45
C MET A 112 -9.33 12.41 7.84
N PRO A 113 -9.90 11.79 8.91
CA PRO A 113 -9.33 11.85 10.25
C PRO A 113 -7.92 11.24 10.29
N LEU A 114 -7.01 11.91 11.01
CA LEU A 114 -5.64 11.45 11.26
C LEU A 114 -5.45 11.19 12.75
N GLU A 115 -4.89 10.03 13.10
CA GLU A 115 -4.46 9.67 14.45
C GLU A 115 -2.93 9.58 14.50
N TRP A 116 -2.32 10.39 15.37
CA TRP A 116 -0.89 10.47 15.55
C TRP A 116 -0.43 9.70 16.79
N GLY A 117 0.78 9.17 16.76
CA GLY A 117 1.32 8.38 17.88
C GLY A 117 0.70 7.00 17.99
N ALA A 118 0.07 6.51 16.95
CA ALA A 118 -0.50 5.17 16.90
C ALA A 118 0.59 4.08 16.96
N ALA A 119 0.20 2.88 17.35
CA ALA A 119 1.14 1.75 17.40
C ALA A 119 1.67 1.33 16.02
N ARG A 120 0.88 1.56 14.97
CA ARG A 120 1.19 1.16 13.58
C ARG A 120 0.74 2.25 12.60
N ASN A 121 1.38 2.25 11.43
CA ASN A 121 0.94 3.04 10.29
C ASN A 121 -0.10 2.23 9.51
N GLU A 122 -1.38 2.61 9.59
CA GLU A 122 -2.45 1.82 8.99
C GLU A 122 -3.67 2.67 8.63
N LEU A 123 -4.43 2.18 7.66
CA LEU A 123 -5.76 2.66 7.30
C LEU A 123 -6.80 1.82 8.02
N VAL A 124 -7.76 2.48 8.65
CA VAL A 124 -8.89 1.83 9.34
C VAL A 124 -10.18 2.16 8.61
N PHE A 125 -10.97 1.14 8.32
CA PHE A 125 -12.25 1.29 7.62
C PHE A 125 -13.24 0.18 8.04
N ASP A 126 -14.52 0.34 7.69
CA ASP A 126 -15.53 -0.66 7.97
C ASP A 126 -15.19 -1.99 7.29
N ARG A 127 -15.27 -3.11 8.01
CA ARG A 127 -15.04 -4.43 7.43
C ARG A 127 -15.90 -4.70 6.19
N LYS A 128 -17.15 -4.22 6.20
CA LYS A 128 -18.07 -4.36 5.06
C LYS A 128 -17.56 -3.68 3.78
N ALA A 129 -16.67 -2.69 3.91
CA ALA A 129 -16.09 -2.02 2.76
C ALA A 129 -15.21 -2.96 1.92
N LEU A 130 -14.66 -4.02 2.52
CA LEU A 130 -13.84 -4.99 1.80
C LEU A 130 -14.60 -5.68 0.66
N ASP A 131 -15.89 -5.87 0.83
CA ASP A 131 -16.73 -6.60 -0.14
C ASP A 131 -17.46 -5.65 -1.11
N VAL A 132 -17.18 -4.34 -1.01
CA VAL A 132 -17.69 -3.33 -1.97
C VAL A 132 -17.07 -3.58 -3.34
N GLY A 133 -17.94 -3.76 -4.32
CA GLY A 133 -17.55 -3.90 -5.73
C GLY A 133 -17.20 -2.57 -6.36
N GLN A 134 -16.18 -2.55 -7.17
CA GLN A 134 -15.82 -1.38 -7.95
C GLN A 134 -16.68 -1.28 -9.22
N ARG A 135 -17.25 -0.10 -9.49
CA ARG A 135 -18.16 0.12 -10.61
C ARG A 135 -17.50 0.04 -11.99
N HIS A 136 -16.23 0.37 -12.07
CA HIS A 136 -15.47 0.48 -13.30
C HIS A 136 -14.30 -0.52 -13.38
N SER A 137 -14.37 -1.62 -12.61
CA SER A 137 -13.36 -2.66 -12.69
C SER A 137 -13.41 -3.37 -14.05
N ASP A 138 -12.25 -3.59 -14.62
CA ASP A 138 -12.08 -4.43 -15.82
C ASP A 138 -11.26 -5.67 -15.44
N PRO A 139 -11.90 -6.84 -15.29
CA PRO A 139 -11.21 -8.07 -14.90
C PRO A 139 -10.13 -8.50 -15.90
N TRP A 140 -10.31 -8.22 -17.19
CA TRP A 140 -9.32 -8.55 -18.20
C TRP A 140 -8.08 -7.66 -18.09
N VAL A 141 -8.27 -6.35 -17.91
CA VAL A 141 -7.17 -5.42 -17.64
C VAL A 141 -6.46 -5.79 -16.35
N CYS A 142 -7.21 -6.10 -15.29
CA CYS A 142 -6.64 -6.54 -14.01
C CYS A 142 -5.75 -7.78 -14.20
N GLN A 143 -6.23 -8.79 -14.91
CA GLN A 143 -5.46 -10.00 -15.20
C GLN A 143 -4.17 -9.70 -15.97
N MET A 144 -4.23 -8.93 -17.04
CA MET A 144 -3.04 -8.55 -17.82
C MET A 144 -2.00 -7.82 -16.97
N MET A 145 -2.44 -6.92 -16.09
CA MET A 145 -1.55 -6.17 -15.20
C MET A 145 -0.94 -7.09 -14.13
N CYS A 146 -1.71 -8.04 -13.60
CA CYS A 146 -1.20 -9.07 -12.69
C CYS A 146 -0.14 -9.95 -13.36
N GLU A 147 -0.36 -10.42 -14.59
CA GLU A 147 0.62 -11.21 -15.34
C GLU A 147 1.94 -10.43 -15.55
N LYS A 148 1.84 -9.14 -15.86
CA LYS A 148 3.00 -8.27 -15.94
C LYS A 148 3.70 -8.09 -14.61
N ALA A 149 2.94 -7.91 -13.52
CA ALA A 149 3.48 -7.76 -12.17
C ALA A 149 4.19 -9.02 -11.70
N GLU A 150 3.62 -10.22 -11.95
CA GLU A 150 4.24 -11.51 -11.65
C GLU A 150 5.60 -11.68 -12.35
N ARG A 151 5.67 -11.30 -13.62
CA ARG A 151 6.94 -11.37 -14.37
C ARG A 151 8.00 -10.47 -13.75
N LEU A 152 7.68 -9.22 -13.44
CA LEU A 152 8.62 -8.29 -12.78
C LEU A 152 9.04 -8.78 -11.40
N LEU A 153 8.12 -9.39 -10.65
CA LEU A 153 8.42 -9.96 -9.35
C LEU A 153 9.40 -11.15 -9.46
N GLY A 154 9.21 -12.01 -10.45
CA GLY A 154 10.11 -13.13 -10.75
C GLY A 154 11.51 -12.67 -11.18
N GLU A 155 11.61 -11.67 -12.04
CA GLU A 155 12.87 -11.05 -12.46
C GLU A 155 13.63 -10.49 -11.24
N ARG A 156 12.95 -9.75 -10.39
CA ARG A 156 13.51 -9.20 -9.15
C ARG A 156 14.04 -10.28 -8.21
N GLN A 157 13.26 -11.31 -7.94
CA GLN A 157 13.67 -12.42 -7.07
C GLN A 157 14.92 -13.13 -7.60
N SER A 158 15.05 -13.24 -8.92
CA SER A 158 16.22 -13.82 -9.56
C SER A 158 17.45 -12.95 -9.39
N GLU A 159 17.32 -11.62 -9.53
CA GLU A 159 18.40 -10.66 -9.27
C GLU A 159 18.86 -10.68 -7.80
N ASP A 160 17.92 -10.71 -6.86
CA ASP A 160 18.24 -10.73 -5.43
C ASP A 160 19.00 -12.03 -5.04
N ARG A 161 18.60 -13.16 -5.61
CA ARG A 161 19.33 -14.43 -5.42
C ARG A 161 20.77 -14.36 -5.96
N LEU A 162 20.96 -13.76 -7.12
CA LEU A 162 22.30 -13.57 -7.71
C LEU A 162 23.15 -12.65 -6.84
N ARG A 163 22.60 -11.55 -6.36
CA ARG A 163 23.30 -10.61 -5.46
C ARG A 163 23.75 -11.27 -4.16
N LEU A 164 22.88 -12.10 -3.56
CA LEU A 164 23.23 -12.84 -2.33
C LEU A 164 24.38 -13.82 -2.59
N ARG A 165 24.33 -14.58 -3.69
CA ARG A 165 25.39 -15.52 -4.07
C ARG A 165 26.73 -14.83 -4.31
N VAL A 166 26.70 -13.67 -4.97
CA VAL A 166 27.92 -12.85 -5.19
C VAL A 166 28.49 -12.37 -3.87
N LYS A 167 27.66 -11.80 -2.96
CA LYS A 167 28.11 -11.36 -1.63
C LYS A 167 28.73 -12.49 -0.82
N ASP A 168 28.17 -13.69 -0.88
CA ASP A 168 28.72 -14.84 -0.14
C ASP A 168 30.05 -15.33 -0.74
N SER A 169 30.25 -15.16 -2.05
CA SER A 169 31.51 -15.51 -2.72
C SER A 169 32.70 -14.58 -2.35
N PHE A 170 32.43 -13.39 -1.80
CA PHE A 170 33.45 -12.43 -1.37
C PHE A 170 33.73 -12.44 0.13
N LYS A 171 33.15 -13.38 0.88
CA LYS A 171 33.37 -13.52 2.34
C LYS A 171 34.52 -14.43 2.71
N TYR A 172 35.40 -14.80 1.74
CA TYR A 172 36.63 -15.60 1.99
C TYR A 172 37.87 -14.80 1.65
#